data_feaebeda58e4f27b5dce159000e3df15
#
_entry.id   feaebeda58e4f27b5dce159000e3df15
#
_cell.length_a   1.000
_cell.length_b   1.000
_cell.length_c   1.000
_cell.angle_alpha   90.00
_cell.angle_beta   90.00
_cell.angle_gamma   90.00
#
_symmetry.space_group_name_H-M   'P 1'
#
loop_
_entity.id
_entity.type
_entity.pdbx_description
1 polymer ?
#
loop_
_entity_poly.entity_id
_entity_poly.type
_entity_poly.pdbx_seq_one_letter_code
_entity_poly.pdbx_strand_id
1 'polypeptide(L)'
;MIETQVSKGIISTYFDKLQRNLDLDVAIVGGGPSGIVAAYYLAKAGLKVAQFDRKLSPGGGMWGGAMMFNQIVIQEEAMHIVKDFDINYEAFEDGLYTIDSVESTSALLYH
;
A
#
# COMPACT_ATOMS: atom_id res chain seq x y z
N MET A 1 -35.19 3.36 14.17
CA MET A 1 -34.69 1.98 14.12
C MET A 1 -33.20 1.96 13.86
N ILE A 2 -32.50 1.11 14.54
CA ILE A 2 -31.02 1.08 14.47
C ILE A 2 -30.54 0.69 13.07
N GLU A 3 -31.24 -0.18 12.36
CA GLU A 3 -30.89 -0.60 11.01
C GLU A 3 -30.93 0.58 10.03
N THR A 4 -31.90 1.48 10.19
CA THR A 4 -31.99 2.68 9.35
C THR A 4 -30.81 3.61 9.64
N GLN A 5 -30.43 3.76 10.91
CA GLN A 5 -29.30 4.59 11.32
C GLN A 5 -27.97 4.02 10.78
N VAL A 6 -27.81 2.71 10.85
CA VAL A 6 -26.60 2.03 10.29
C VAL A 6 -26.53 2.24 8.78
N SER A 7 -27.63 2.04 8.06
CA SER A 7 -27.67 2.23 6.62
C SER A 7 -27.35 3.67 6.21
N LYS A 8 -27.91 4.64 6.92
CA LYS A 8 -27.61 6.06 6.67
C LYS A 8 -26.15 6.37 6.89
N GLY A 9 -25.56 5.84 7.96
CA GLY A 9 -24.14 6.04 8.24
C GLY A 9 -23.24 5.50 7.13
N ILE A 10 -23.51 4.29 6.68
CA ILE A 10 -22.74 3.65 5.61
C ILE A 10 -22.88 4.44 4.31
N ILE A 11 -24.12 4.74 3.90
CA ILE A 11 -24.38 5.42 2.62
C ILE A 11 -23.78 6.83 2.62
N SER A 12 -23.98 7.60 3.67
CA SER A 12 -23.49 8.97 3.75
C SER A 12 -21.95 9.02 3.73
N THR A 13 -21.32 8.17 4.51
CA THR A 13 -19.84 8.11 4.58
C THR A 13 -19.24 7.64 3.28
N TYR A 14 -19.81 6.60 2.68
CA TYR A 14 -19.36 6.09 1.38
C TYR A 14 -19.53 7.13 0.28
N PHE A 15 -20.69 7.81 0.25
CA PHE A 15 -20.98 8.82 -0.75
C PHE A 15 -20.01 9.98 -0.66
N ASP A 16 -19.74 10.47 0.55
CA ASP A 16 -18.76 11.54 0.75
C ASP A 16 -17.37 11.12 0.26
N LYS A 17 -16.97 9.91 0.58
CA LYS A 17 -15.68 9.36 0.14
C LYS A 17 -15.61 9.26 -1.38
N LEU A 18 -16.67 8.78 -2.01
CA LEU A 18 -16.74 8.68 -3.47
C LEU A 18 -16.68 10.07 -4.12
N GLN A 19 -17.42 11.04 -3.60
CA GLN A 19 -17.40 12.40 -4.13
C GLN A 19 -16.03 13.05 -4.03
N ARG A 20 -15.32 12.85 -2.92
CA ARG A 20 -13.98 13.40 -2.75
C ARG A 20 -12.97 12.83 -3.73
N ASN A 21 -13.24 11.67 -4.31
CA ASN A 21 -12.37 11.00 -5.25
C ASN A 21 -12.81 11.11 -6.71
N LEU A 22 -13.76 12.00 -7.01
CA LEU A 22 -14.19 12.24 -8.39
C LEU A 22 -13.21 13.12 -9.17
N ASP A 23 -12.46 13.98 -8.48
CA ASP A 23 -11.50 14.88 -9.11
C ASP A 23 -10.13 14.61 -8.53
N LEU A 24 -9.31 13.89 -9.26
CA LEU A 24 -8.00 13.43 -8.82
C LEU A 24 -6.89 14.01 -9.69
N ASP A 25 -5.73 14.24 -9.08
CA ASP A 25 -4.51 14.53 -9.84
C ASP A 25 -3.96 13.27 -10.49
N VAL A 26 -4.01 12.13 -9.76
CA VAL A 26 -3.51 10.85 -10.24
C VAL A 26 -4.43 9.72 -9.81
N ALA A 27 -4.76 8.84 -10.74
CA ALA A 27 -5.45 7.58 -10.45
C ALA A 27 -4.47 6.43 -10.71
N ILE A 28 -4.26 5.58 -9.71
CA ILE A 28 -3.35 4.43 -9.84
C ILE A 28 -4.20 3.16 -9.96
N VAL A 29 -3.94 2.38 -10.99
CA VAL A 29 -4.62 1.11 -11.22
C VAL A 29 -3.69 -0.03 -10.82
N GLY A 30 -4.14 -0.83 -9.87
CA GLY A 30 -3.38 -1.94 -9.35
C GLY A 30 -2.89 -1.70 -7.92
N GLY A 31 -3.03 -2.71 -7.07
CA GLY A 31 -2.66 -2.66 -5.65
C GLY A 31 -1.36 -3.38 -5.33
N GLY A 32 -0.48 -3.58 -6.32
CA GLY A 32 0.82 -4.18 -6.10
C GLY A 32 1.84 -3.20 -5.49
N PRO A 33 3.06 -3.67 -5.20
CA PRO A 33 4.07 -2.84 -4.52
C PRO A 33 4.40 -1.55 -5.27
N SER A 34 4.53 -1.62 -6.60
CA SER A 34 4.86 -0.44 -7.42
C SER A 34 3.80 0.64 -7.30
N GLY A 35 2.52 0.25 -7.37
CA GLY A 35 1.40 1.19 -7.23
C GLY A 35 1.32 1.78 -5.84
N ILE A 36 1.51 0.98 -4.80
CA ILE A 36 1.47 1.43 -3.41
C ILE A 36 2.58 2.44 -3.13
N VAL A 37 3.80 2.15 -3.56
CA VAL A 37 4.94 3.05 -3.39
C VAL A 37 4.74 4.34 -4.17
N ALA A 38 4.24 4.26 -5.41
CA ALA A 38 3.94 5.45 -6.21
C ALA A 38 2.87 6.32 -5.53
N ALA A 39 1.81 5.71 -5.00
CA ALA A 39 0.74 6.42 -4.29
C ALA A 39 1.29 7.17 -3.09
N TYR A 40 2.17 6.54 -2.31
CA TYR A 40 2.78 7.15 -1.14
C TYR A 40 3.56 8.42 -1.51
N TYR A 41 4.48 8.31 -2.47
CA TYR A 41 5.31 9.45 -2.84
C TYR A 41 4.54 10.57 -3.52
N LEU A 42 3.55 10.23 -4.35
CA LEU A 42 2.70 11.23 -5.00
C LEU A 42 1.83 11.96 -3.98
N ALA A 43 1.24 11.25 -3.03
CA ALA A 43 0.46 11.86 -1.96
C ALA A 43 1.34 12.73 -1.06
N LYS A 44 2.55 12.29 -0.75
CA LYS A 44 3.51 13.04 0.04
C LYS A 44 3.93 14.33 -0.66
N ALA A 45 3.94 14.35 -1.99
CA ALA A 45 4.22 15.54 -2.79
C ALA A 45 3.03 16.51 -2.88
N GLY A 46 1.90 16.19 -2.26
CA GLY A 46 0.73 17.06 -2.21
C GLY A 46 -0.29 16.82 -3.30
N LEU A 47 -0.13 15.78 -4.10
CA LEU A 47 -1.09 15.44 -5.14
C LEU A 47 -2.27 14.66 -4.56
N LYS A 48 -3.44 14.84 -5.15
CA LYS A 48 -4.63 14.09 -4.77
C LYS A 48 -4.64 12.77 -5.54
N VAL A 49 -4.43 11.67 -4.83
CA VAL A 49 -4.21 10.34 -5.41
C VAL A 49 -5.29 9.38 -4.91
N ALA A 50 -5.77 8.53 -5.80
CA ALA A 50 -6.57 7.35 -5.44
C ALA A 50 -5.99 6.13 -6.14
N GLN A 51 -6.02 5.00 -5.44
CA GLN A 51 -5.51 3.73 -5.93
C GLN A 51 -6.66 2.73 -6.00
N PHE A 52 -6.77 2.02 -7.11
CA PHE A 52 -7.85 1.08 -7.36
C PHE A 52 -7.29 -0.31 -7.60
N ASP A 53 -7.85 -1.31 -6.94
CA ASP A 53 -7.51 -2.70 -7.15
C ASP A 53 -8.79 -3.52 -7.25
N ARG A 54 -8.79 -4.50 -8.14
CA ARG A 54 -9.92 -5.42 -8.29
C ARG A 54 -9.91 -6.52 -7.23
N LYS A 55 -8.82 -6.69 -6.49
CA LYS A 55 -8.69 -7.70 -5.43
C LYS A 55 -8.97 -7.09 -4.07
N LEU A 56 -9.56 -7.89 -3.18
CA LEU A 56 -9.81 -7.47 -1.80
C LEU A 56 -8.52 -7.46 -0.96
N SER A 57 -7.49 -8.16 -1.41
CA SER A 57 -6.20 -8.24 -0.70
C SER A 57 -5.13 -7.50 -1.50
N PRO A 58 -4.89 -6.22 -1.23
CA PRO A 58 -3.84 -5.47 -1.91
C PRO A 58 -2.45 -5.97 -1.49
N GLY A 59 -1.43 -5.63 -2.29
CA GLY A 59 -0.05 -6.03 -2.07
C GLY A 59 0.50 -6.93 -3.18
N GLY A 60 -0.35 -7.44 -4.07
CA GLY A 60 0.05 -8.25 -5.21
C GLY A 60 0.83 -9.50 -4.79
N GLY A 61 1.86 -9.84 -5.54
CA GLY A 61 2.70 -11.01 -5.27
C GLY A 61 3.70 -10.83 -4.15
N MET A 62 3.79 -9.64 -3.55
CA MET A 62 4.77 -9.35 -2.51
C MET A 62 4.54 -10.16 -1.23
N TRP A 63 3.32 -10.65 -1.01
CA TRP A 63 3.02 -11.53 0.13
C TRP A 63 3.74 -12.86 0.07
N GLY A 64 4.29 -13.27 -1.09
CA GLY A 64 5.00 -14.53 -1.24
C GLY A 64 4.08 -15.75 -1.31
N GLY A 65 2.90 -15.61 -1.91
CA GLY A 65 1.90 -16.66 -1.94
C GLY A 65 1.35 -16.98 -0.56
N ALA A 66 1.22 -18.26 -0.24
CA ALA A 66 0.71 -18.68 1.07
C ALA A 66 1.81 -18.87 2.12
N MET A 67 3.05 -18.56 1.79
CA MET A 67 4.20 -18.77 2.70
C MET A 67 4.47 -17.51 3.51
N MET A 68 4.29 -17.59 4.83
CA MET A 68 4.46 -16.45 5.72
C MET A 68 5.92 -16.23 6.16
N PHE A 69 6.85 -17.09 5.73
CA PHE A 69 8.27 -16.98 6.07
C PHE A 69 9.13 -16.50 4.92
N ASN A 70 8.50 -16.06 3.84
CA ASN A 70 9.25 -15.66 2.65
C ASN A 70 10.04 -14.39 2.89
N GLN A 71 11.20 -14.30 2.25
CA GLN A 71 12.09 -13.16 2.33
C GLN A 71 12.23 -12.52 0.95
N ILE A 72 12.52 -11.24 0.94
CA ILE A 72 12.73 -10.47 -0.27
C ILE A 72 14.14 -9.90 -0.23
N VAL A 73 14.84 -9.97 -1.36
CA VAL A 73 16.18 -9.38 -1.51
C VAL A 73 16.04 -8.00 -2.15
N ILE A 74 16.63 -7.00 -1.53
CA ILE A 74 16.57 -5.60 -1.97
C ILE A 74 17.98 -5.11 -2.30
N GLN A 75 18.11 -4.45 -3.44
CA GLN A 75 19.36 -3.78 -3.82
C GLN A 75 19.49 -2.45 -3.11
N GLU A 76 20.73 -1.99 -2.95
CA GLU A 76 21.00 -0.76 -2.22
C GLU A 76 20.27 0.46 -2.78
N GLU A 77 20.07 0.52 -4.09
CA GLU A 77 19.36 1.63 -4.74
C GLU A 77 17.92 1.79 -4.25
N ALA A 78 17.29 0.71 -3.79
CA ALA A 78 15.92 0.73 -3.30
C ALA A 78 15.81 0.88 -1.79
N MET A 79 16.92 0.96 -1.06
CA MET A 79 16.90 1.02 0.41
C MET A 79 16.25 2.29 0.95
N HIS A 80 16.21 3.38 0.20
CA HIS A 80 15.52 4.59 0.62
C HIS A 80 14.02 4.33 0.83
N ILE A 81 13.43 3.44 0.02
CA ILE A 81 12.03 3.04 0.16
C ILE A 81 11.83 2.26 1.46
N VAL A 82 12.71 1.30 1.73
CA VAL A 82 12.66 0.49 2.95
C VAL A 82 12.70 1.38 4.19
N LYS A 83 13.57 2.37 4.19
CA LYS A 83 13.72 3.32 5.30
C LYS A 83 12.51 4.24 5.44
N ASP A 84 11.96 4.73 4.33
CA ASP A 84 10.79 5.61 4.35
C ASP A 84 9.54 4.92 4.89
N PHE A 85 9.42 3.60 4.70
CA PHE A 85 8.30 2.81 5.20
C PHE A 85 8.60 2.11 6.54
N ASP A 86 9.74 2.41 7.16
CA ASP A 86 10.14 1.85 8.47
C ASP A 86 10.16 0.32 8.48
N ILE A 87 10.62 -0.29 7.39
CA ILE A 87 10.73 -1.74 7.28
C ILE A 87 12.05 -2.21 7.87
N ASN A 88 12.02 -3.25 8.70
CA ASN A 88 13.22 -3.87 9.23
C ASN A 88 13.96 -4.62 8.14
N TYR A 89 15.28 -4.57 8.17
CA TYR A 89 16.13 -5.19 7.15
C TYR A 89 17.39 -5.76 7.75
N GLU A 90 18.02 -6.68 7.03
CA GLU A 90 19.32 -7.25 7.38
C GLU A 90 20.24 -7.17 6.17
N ALA A 91 21.52 -6.84 6.41
CA ALA A 91 22.53 -6.88 5.36
C ALA A 91 22.84 -8.35 5.03
N PHE A 92 22.90 -8.68 3.74
CA PHE A 92 23.14 -10.04 3.29
C PHE A 92 24.51 -10.18 2.61
N GLU A 93 24.73 -9.41 1.55
CA GLU A 93 26.01 -9.34 0.83
C GLU A 93 26.24 -7.88 0.44
N ASP A 94 27.36 -7.59 -0.19
CA ASP A 94 27.68 -6.23 -0.61
C ASP A 94 26.59 -5.67 -1.53
N GLY A 95 25.90 -4.62 -1.07
CA GLY A 95 24.84 -3.95 -1.80
C GLY A 95 23.51 -4.69 -1.82
N LEU A 96 23.37 -5.78 -1.05
CA LEU A 96 22.13 -6.54 -0.96
C LEU A 96 21.64 -6.62 0.48
N TYR A 97 20.31 -6.56 0.64
CA TYR A 97 19.64 -6.60 1.94
C TYR A 97 18.42 -7.52 1.86
N THR A 98 18.03 -8.10 2.99
CA THR A 98 16.84 -8.94 3.05
C THR A 98 15.80 -8.30 3.93
N ILE A 99 14.52 -8.46 3.52
CA ILE A 99 13.37 -7.99 4.28
C ILE A 99 12.31 -9.10 4.31
N ASP A 100 11.51 -9.12 5.37
CA ASP A 100 10.41 -10.08 5.49
C ASP A 100 9.25 -9.68 4.58
N SER A 101 8.68 -10.64 3.83
CA SER A 101 7.63 -10.33 2.86
C SER A 101 6.33 -9.88 3.52
N VAL A 102 5.93 -10.51 4.62
CA VAL A 102 4.68 -10.16 5.33
C VAL A 102 4.83 -8.82 6.04
N GLU A 103 5.92 -8.59 6.76
CA GLU A 103 6.18 -7.31 7.42
C GLU A 103 6.24 -6.19 6.40
N SER A 104 6.98 -6.39 5.30
CA SER A 104 7.19 -5.36 4.28
C SER A 104 5.89 -4.98 3.60
N THR A 105 5.09 -5.97 3.18
CA THR A 105 3.81 -5.71 2.54
C THR A 105 2.86 -4.99 3.49
N SER A 106 2.82 -5.42 4.75
CA SER A 106 2.00 -4.78 5.77
C SER A 106 2.43 -3.33 6.02
N ALA A 107 3.74 -3.06 6.06
CA ALA A 107 4.26 -1.70 6.23
C ALA A 107 3.90 -0.80 5.04
N LEU A 108 4.01 -1.30 3.82
CA LEU A 108 3.62 -0.53 2.63
C LEU A 108 2.14 -0.16 2.67
N LEU A 109 1.28 -1.08 3.07
CA LEU A 109 -0.16 -0.83 3.15
C LEU A 109 -0.53 0.13 4.28
N TYR A 110 0.21 0.09 5.40
CA TYR A 110 -0.05 0.94 6.57
C TYR A 110 0.33 2.40 6.30
N HIS A 111 1.46 2.64 5.70
CA HIS A 111 1.96 3.98 5.42
C HIS A 111 1.43 4.52 4.09
#